data_f3fd002c2e0b2d69cebe273c397f09e4
#
_entry.id   f3fd002c2e0b2d69cebe273c397f09e4
#
_cell.length_a   1.000
_cell.length_b   1.000
_cell.length_c   1.000
_cell.angle_alpha   90.00
_cell.angle_beta   90.00
_cell.angle_gamma   90.00
#
_symmetry.space_group_name_H-M   'P 1'
#
loop_
_entity.id
_entity.type
_entity.pdbx_description
1 polymer ?
#
loop_
_entity_poly.entity_id
_entity_poly.type
_entity_poly.pdbx_seq_one_letter_code
_entity_poly.pdbx_strand_id
1 'polypeptide(L)'
;KKIFVAVVQLALRERYQNVKIGILPTYFSFGKAQEKLFSASGIRCKDLRPVGSLRNSIYLDNCQDPLSRYEKNNSLVFISQWKRGLCLNPTNNLYRAWNQGHRRTFQAVYHYAISHSIKLHVILRNTFDHVDNMKHQEKYFMDAVESSEINFLSSKDNELASYPPAYSAEIAVHFLSTLGFEVFGHGRKVLCCIGLGGGKEFVEEFGVQELIEELPKELLLFDDDEGRIDEMITDLRKMSNHDYQSLTKKARNYYMSAEEGKNTHERIQEDISKILYSKKYA
;
A
#
# COMPACT_ATOMS: atom_id res chain seq x y z
N LYS A 1 -26.49 -3.49 -24.13
CA LYS A 1 -25.02 -3.67 -23.96
C LYS A 1 -24.67 -3.55 -22.48
N LYS A 2 -24.04 -4.58 -21.93
CA LYS A 2 -23.56 -4.54 -20.53
C LYS A 2 -22.26 -3.75 -20.49
N ILE A 3 -22.15 -2.79 -19.57
CA ILE A 3 -20.90 -2.07 -19.26
C ILE A 3 -20.28 -2.79 -18.09
N PHE A 4 -19.08 -3.32 -18.27
CA PHE A 4 -18.29 -3.87 -17.20
C PHE A 4 -17.27 -2.80 -16.79
N VAL A 5 -17.39 -2.30 -15.57
CA VAL A 5 -16.42 -1.41 -14.94
C VAL A 5 -15.70 -2.22 -13.87
N ALA A 6 -14.41 -2.36 -14.01
CA ALA A 6 -13.58 -2.95 -12.96
C ALA A 6 -12.75 -1.85 -12.30
N VAL A 7 -12.96 -1.66 -11.01
CA VAL A 7 -12.08 -0.85 -10.16
C VAL A 7 -11.32 -1.82 -9.30
N VAL A 8 -10.01 -1.91 -9.46
CA VAL A 8 -9.25 -3.02 -8.90
C VAL A 8 -8.03 -2.56 -8.10
N GLN A 9 -7.72 -3.41 -7.15
CA GLN A 9 -6.56 -3.34 -6.26
C GLN A 9 -5.23 -3.49 -7.01
N LEU A 10 -4.16 -3.01 -6.40
CA LEU A 10 -2.79 -2.95 -6.94
C LEU A 10 -2.19 -4.32 -7.35
N ALA A 11 -2.69 -5.44 -6.90
CA ALA A 11 -2.09 -6.76 -7.11
C ALA A 11 -3.00 -7.71 -7.89
N LEU A 12 -3.07 -7.54 -9.21
CA LEU A 12 -3.86 -8.44 -10.07
C LEU A 12 -3.09 -9.68 -10.52
N ARG A 13 -1.76 -9.66 -10.52
CA ARG A 13 -0.95 -10.73 -11.12
C ARG A 13 -1.17 -12.09 -10.46
N GLU A 14 -1.28 -12.17 -9.14
CA GLU A 14 -1.58 -13.40 -8.40
C GLU A 14 -2.87 -14.10 -8.88
N ARG A 15 -3.87 -13.33 -9.29
CA ARG A 15 -5.18 -13.85 -9.75
C ARG A 15 -5.19 -14.23 -11.23
N TYR A 16 -4.25 -13.72 -12.02
CA TYR A 16 -4.26 -13.86 -13.48
C TYR A 16 -3.05 -14.62 -14.02
N GLN A 17 -2.19 -15.19 -13.18
CA GLN A 17 -1.04 -16.01 -13.61
C GLN A 17 -1.42 -17.15 -14.57
N ASN A 18 -2.67 -17.63 -14.52
CA ASN A 18 -3.19 -18.67 -15.40
C ASN A 18 -4.01 -18.16 -16.58
N VAL A 19 -4.19 -16.84 -16.71
CA VAL A 19 -4.95 -16.24 -17.82
C VAL A 19 -3.98 -15.87 -18.91
N LYS A 20 -3.94 -16.69 -19.99
CA LYS A 20 -3.02 -16.49 -21.11
C LYS A 20 -3.26 -15.17 -21.88
N ILE A 21 -4.50 -14.66 -21.93
CA ILE A 21 -4.85 -13.38 -22.53
C ILE A 21 -6.11 -12.83 -21.84
N GLY A 22 -6.01 -11.64 -21.26
CA GLY A 22 -7.16 -10.89 -20.73
C GLY A 22 -7.36 -9.61 -21.54
N ILE A 23 -8.59 -9.32 -21.96
CA ILE A 23 -8.95 -8.05 -22.60
C ILE A 23 -9.93 -7.31 -21.71
N LEU A 24 -9.53 -6.13 -21.22
CA LEU A 24 -10.36 -5.22 -20.46
C LEU A 24 -10.78 -4.05 -21.37
N PRO A 25 -12.08 -3.78 -21.54
CA PRO A 25 -12.54 -2.67 -22.37
C PRO A 25 -12.14 -1.32 -21.83
N THR A 26 -12.47 -1.05 -20.57
CA THR A 26 -12.09 0.14 -19.81
C THR A 26 -11.75 -0.29 -18.39
N TYR A 27 -10.70 0.29 -17.84
CA TYR A 27 -10.24 0.00 -16.50
C TYR A 27 -9.86 1.30 -15.78
N PHE A 28 -10.45 1.54 -14.62
CA PHE A 28 -10.10 2.63 -13.73
C PHE A 28 -9.01 2.18 -12.77
N SER A 29 -7.82 2.75 -12.91
CA SER A 29 -6.63 2.38 -12.13
C SER A 29 -6.28 3.43 -11.07
N PHE A 30 -5.46 3.03 -10.10
CA PHE A 30 -4.92 3.98 -9.12
C PHE A 30 -4.00 4.99 -9.78
N GLY A 31 -3.12 4.52 -10.65
CA GLY A 31 -2.15 5.32 -11.37
C GLY A 31 -1.66 4.62 -12.63
N LYS A 32 -0.64 5.19 -13.25
CA LYS A 32 -0.04 4.64 -14.47
C LYS A 32 0.76 3.35 -14.24
N ALA A 33 1.15 3.06 -13.00
CA ALA A 33 1.85 1.83 -12.65
C ALA A 33 1.10 0.56 -13.10
N GLN A 34 -0.24 0.58 -13.10
CA GLN A 34 -1.05 -0.53 -13.56
C GLN A 34 -0.86 -0.87 -15.05
N GLU A 35 -0.51 0.10 -15.89
CA GLU A 35 -0.29 -0.15 -17.32
C GLU A 35 0.88 -1.11 -17.54
N LYS A 36 2.00 -0.87 -16.85
CA LYS A 36 3.17 -1.76 -16.91
C LYS A 36 2.84 -3.14 -16.33
N LEU A 37 2.18 -3.16 -15.17
CA LEU A 37 1.78 -4.40 -14.50
C LEU A 37 0.86 -5.26 -15.41
N PHE A 38 -0.08 -4.65 -16.12
CA PHE A 38 -0.94 -5.34 -17.08
C PHE A 38 -0.15 -5.86 -18.28
N SER A 39 0.73 -5.04 -18.84
CA SER A 39 1.60 -5.45 -19.94
C SER A 39 2.47 -6.64 -19.56
N ALA A 40 3.09 -6.61 -18.38
CA ALA A 40 3.90 -7.72 -17.85
C ALA A 40 3.06 -9.00 -17.58
N SER A 41 1.77 -8.85 -17.30
CA SER A 41 0.86 -9.97 -17.01
C SER A 41 0.12 -10.50 -18.25
N GLY A 42 0.37 -9.95 -19.45
CA GLY A 42 -0.34 -10.33 -20.67
C GLY A 42 -1.79 -9.82 -20.74
N ILE A 43 -2.17 -8.90 -19.87
CA ILE A 43 -3.49 -8.28 -19.88
C ILE A 43 -3.47 -7.07 -20.82
N ARG A 44 -4.40 -7.03 -21.76
CA ARG A 44 -4.60 -5.88 -22.64
C ARG A 44 -5.76 -5.04 -22.14
N CYS A 45 -5.51 -3.80 -21.77
CA CYS A 45 -6.53 -2.82 -21.49
C CYS A 45 -6.69 -1.87 -22.70
N LYS A 46 -7.90 -1.74 -23.24
CA LYS A 46 -8.15 -0.86 -24.39
C LYS A 46 -8.13 0.61 -23.97
N ASP A 47 -8.62 0.89 -22.78
CA ASP A 47 -8.76 2.24 -22.24
C ASP A 47 -8.45 2.21 -20.74
N LEU A 48 -7.20 2.50 -20.38
CA LEU A 48 -6.77 2.58 -18.99
C LEU A 48 -6.90 4.03 -18.53
N ARG A 49 -7.64 4.25 -17.45
CA ARG A 49 -7.92 5.56 -16.87
C ARG A 49 -7.39 5.67 -15.45
N PRO A 50 -6.27 6.34 -15.25
CA PRO A 50 -5.75 6.60 -13.91
C PRO A 50 -6.64 7.61 -13.18
N VAL A 51 -7.31 7.18 -12.12
CA VAL A 51 -8.28 8.00 -11.37
C VAL A 51 -7.98 8.09 -9.87
N GLY A 52 -7.05 7.28 -9.35
CA GLY A 52 -6.76 7.19 -7.94
C GLY A 52 -7.52 6.07 -7.23
N SER A 53 -7.42 6.01 -5.91
CA SER A 53 -8.12 5.03 -5.08
C SER A 53 -9.51 5.53 -4.70
N LEU A 54 -10.53 4.80 -5.10
CA LEU A 54 -11.92 5.09 -4.74
C LEU A 54 -12.13 5.05 -3.22
N ARG A 55 -11.58 4.03 -2.55
CA ARG A 55 -11.74 3.85 -1.10
C ARG A 55 -11.08 4.98 -0.31
N ASN A 56 -9.89 5.36 -0.71
CA ASN A 56 -9.19 6.48 -0.11
C ASN A 56 -9.91 7.81 -0.37
N SER A 57 -10.45 8.00 -1.56
CA SER A 57 -11.26 9.18 -1.90
C SER A 57 -12.50 9.30 -1.02
N ILE A 58 -13.22 8.19 -0.79
CA ILE A 58 -14.38 8.17 0.11
C ILE A 58 -13.96 8.53 1.55
N TYR A 59 -12.80 8.04 2.00
CA TYR A 59 -12.27 8.40 3.30
C TYR A 59 -12.00 9.91 3.40
N LEU A 60 -11.30 10.46 2.42
CA LEU A 60 -10.93 11.89 2.40
C LEU A 60 -12.14 12.80 2.30
N ASP A 61 -13.16 12.44 1.54
CA ASP A 61 -14.41 13.17 1.38
C ASP A 61 -15.20 13.22 2.69
N ASN A 62 -15.19 12.14 3.46
CA ASN A 62 -15.83 12.10 4.79
C ASN A 62 -15.02 12.80 5.88
N CYS A 63 -13.78 13.19 5.62
CA CYS A 63 -12.92 13.90 6.55
C CYS A 63 -12.93 15.40 6.25
N GLN A 64 -13.51 16.22 7.12
CA GLN A 64 -13.65 17.68 6.94
C GLN A 64 -12.32 18.44 6.76
N ASP A 65 -11.20 17.86 7.13
CA ASP A 65 -9.85 18.34 6.82
C ASP A 65 -8.85 17.22 7.07
N PRO A 66 -8.58 16.37 6.06
CA PRO A 66 -7.73 15.19 6.25
C PRO A 66 -6.26 15.56 6.52
N LEU A 67 -5.82 16.73 6.16
CA LEU A 67 -4.41 17.12 6.28
C LEU A 67 -4.11 17.94 7.55
N SER A 68 -5.04 18.77 8.02
CA SER A 68 -4.85 19.63 9.20
C SER A 68 -5.12 18.89 10.51
N ARG A 69 -5.99 17.88 10.52
CA ARG A 69 -6.28 17.07 11.73
C ARG A 69 -5.14 16.16 12.16
N TYR A 70 -4.20 15.91 11.27
CA TYR A 70 -3.06 15.07 11.55
C TYR A 70 -1.86 15.94 11.91
N GLU A 71 -1.92 16.57 13.09
CA GLU A 71 -0.70 16.98 13.77
C GLU A 71 0.25 15.79 13.74
N LYS A 72 1.49 16.01 13.32
CA LYS A 72 2.51 14.98 13.29
C LYS A 72 2.66 14.41 14.70
N ASN A 73 1.96 13.33 14.95
CA ASN A 73 2.22 12.56 16.15
C ASN A 73 3.61 11.95 15.99
N ASN A 74 4.45 12.08 17.00
CA ASN A 74 5.74 11.40 17.07
C ASN A 74 5.48 9.87 17.16
N SER A 75 5.01 9.30 16.05
CA SER A 75 4.62 7.89 15.98
C SER A 75 4.95 7.30 14.61
N LEU A 76 5.29 6.03 14.61
CA LEU A 76 5.38 5.19 13.44
C LEU A 76 4.13 4.33 13.32
N VAL A 77 3.75 4.01 12.09
CA VAL A 77 2.75 2.98 11.84
C VAL A 77 3.35 1.90 10.94
N PHE A 78 3.19 0.64 11.36
CA PHE A 78 3.50 -0.52 10.53
C PHE A 78 2.21 -1.06 9.92
N ILE A 79 2.14 -1.14 8.59
CA ILE A 79 0.96 -1.63 7.87
C ILE A 79 1.15 -3.11 7.56
N SER A 80 0.42 -3.95 8.28
CA SER A 80 0.50 -5.40 8.15
C SER A 80 0.09 -5.90 6.77
N GLN A 81 0.90 -6.78 6.22
CA GLN A 81 0.59 -7.60 5.03
C GLN A 81 0.36 -9.07 5.39
N TRP A 82 0.09 -9.35 6.66
CA TRP A 82 -0.16 -10.70 7.13
C TRP A 82 -1.26 -11.39 6.31
N LYS A 83 -0.99 -12.62 5.92
CA LYS A 83 -1.95 -13.54 5.28
C LYS A 83 -1.81 -14.91 5.95
N ARG A 84 -2.93 -15.48 6.38
CA ARG A 84 -2.96 -16.76 7.10
C ARG A 84 -2.13 -17.85 6.41
N GLY A 85 -2.36 -18.07 5.12
CA GLY A 85 -1.65 -19.09 4.34
C GLY A 85 -0.15 -18.84 4.14
N LEU A 86 0.27 -17.57 4.18
CA LEU A 86 1.67 -17.19 4.03
C LEU A 86 2.43 -17.18 5.36
N CYS A 87 1.76 -16.74 6.43
CA CYS A 87 2.43 -16.48 7.70
C CYS A 87 2.38 -17.69 8.66
N LEU A 88 1.31 -18.48 8.65
CA LEU A 88 1.17 -19.62 9.57
C LEU A 88 1.71 -20.93 8.96
N ASN A 89 1.46 -21.16 7.67
CA ASN A 89 1.84 -22.40 6.99
C ASN A 89 2.38 -22.10 5.59
N PRO A 90 3.58 -21.53 5.46
CA PRO A 90 4.15 -21.24 4.16
C PRO A 90 4.46 -22.56 3.42
N THR A 91 3.75 -22.79 2.31
CA THR A 91 3.79 -24.06 1.55
C THR A 91 5.00 -24.20 0.64
N ASN A 92 5.68 -23.10 0.32
CA ASN A 92 6.87 -23.10 -0.53
C ASN A 92 7.92 -22.10 -0.06
N ASN A 93 9.10 -22.14 -0.67
CA ASN A 93 10.23 -21.28 -0.29
C ASN A 93 9.93 -19.80 -0.47
N LEU A 94 9.20 -19.45 -1.51
CA LEU A 94 8.83 -18.06 -1.79
C LEU A 94 7.92 -17.46 -0.70
N TYR A 95 6.94 -18.24 -0.23
CA TYR A 95 6.09 -17.82 0.88
C TYR A 95 6.85 -17.75 2.21
N ARG A 96 7.86 -18.61 2.39
CA ARG A 96 8.76 -18.52 3.54
C ARG A 96 9.61 -17.24 3.48
N ALA A 97 10.20 -16.94 2.31
CA ALA A 97 10.97 -15.71 2.09
C ALA A 97 10.10 -14.46 2.35
N TRP A 98 8.88 -14.43 1.80
CA TRP A 98 7.94 -13.34 2.05
C TRP A 98 7.60 -13.18 3.54
N ASN A 99 7.29 -14.27 4.23
CA ASN A 99 6.99 -14.26 5.66
C ASN A 99 8.19 -13.79 6.49
N GLN A 100 9.38 -14.29 6.17
CA GLN A 100 10.62 -13.90 6.84
C GLN A 100 10.92 -12.41 6.63
N GLY A 101 10.79 -11.91 5.40
CA GLY A 101 10.99 -10.50 5.09
C GLY A 101 10.02 -9.58 5.83
N HIS A 102 8.73 -9.94 5.82
CA HIS A 102 7.71 -9.19 6.54
C HIS A 102 7.96 -9.16 8.06
N ARG A 103 8.35 -10.30 8.64
CA ARG A 103 8.68 -10.42 10.07
C ARG A 103 9.92 -9.61 10.44
N ARG A 104 11.02 -9.72 9.69
CA ARG A 104 12.26 -8.98 9.93
C ARG A 104 12.06 -7.47 9.77
N THR A 105 11.29 -7.05 8.77
CA THR A 105 10.93 -5.62 8.62
C THR A 105 10.20 -5.12 9.87
N PHE A 106 9.24 -5.87 10.38
CA PHE A 106 8.53 -5.48 11.59
C PHE A 106 9.47 -5.41 12.81
N GLN A 107 10.35 -6.41 12.98
CA GLN A 107 11.32 -6.45 14.08
C GLN A 107 12.23 -5.21 14.07
N ALA A 108 12.80 -4.86 12.91
CA ALA A 108 13.65 -3.69 12.78
C ALA A 108 12.90 -2.39 13.12
N VAL A 109 11.68 -2.21 12.59
CA VAL A 109 10.85 -1.03 12.90
C VAL A 109 10.48 -0.97 14.39
N TYR A 110 10.20 -2.11 15.01
CA TYR A 110 9.91 -2.18 16.45
C TYR A 110 11.13 -1.78 17.28
N HIS A 111 12.30 -2.35 16.99
CA HIS A 111 13.54 -2.01 17.71
C HIS A 111 13.91 -0.54 17.54
N TYR A 112 13.76 0.01 16.32
CA TYR A 112 13.93 1.44 16.11
C TYR A 112 12.99 2.27 16.99
N ALA A 113 11.71 1.92 17.02
CA ALA A 113 10.71 2.65 17.80
C ALA A 113 11.04 2.64 19.30
N ILE A 114 11.43 1.48 19.84
CA ILE A 114 11.82 1.35 21.26
C ILE A 114 13.08 2.15 21.56
N SER A 115 14.14 2.00 20.74
CA SER A 115 15.43 2.68 20.99
C SER A 115 15.32 4.20 20.92
N HIS A 116 14.37 4.74 20.18
CA HIS A 116 14.12 6.18 20.03
C HIS A 116 12.93 6.69 20.84
N SER A 117 12.31 5.85 21.67
CA SER A 117 11.11 6.20 22.46
C SER A 117 9.97 6.77 21.59
N ILE A 118 9.75 6.14 20.42
CA ILE A 118 8.71 6.52 19.47
C ILE A 118 7.55 5.54 19.61
N LYS A 119 6.32 6.06 19.59
CA LYS A 119 5.13 5.22 19.62
C LYS A 119 4.97 4.45 18.30
N LEU A 120 4.91 3.13 18.39
CA LEU A 120 4.62 2.27 17.23
C LEU A 120 3.20 1.74 17.28
N HIS A 121 2.48 1.89 16.18
CA HIS A 121 1.18 1.27 15.95
C HIS A 121 1.27 0.23 14.83
N VAL A 122 0.54 -0.87 14.97
CA VAL A 122 0.44 -1.89 13.94
C VAL A 122 -0.99 -1.93 13.41
N ILE A 123 -1.18 -1.53 12.15
CA ILE A 123 -2.47 -1.66 11.46
C ILE A 123 -2.62 -3.12 11.02
N LEU A 124 -3.58 -3.83 11.60
CA LEU A 124 -3.88 -5.22 11.27
C LEU A 124 -4.64 -5.32 9.95
N ARG A 125 -4.35 -6.38 9.20
CA ARG A 125 -5.00 -6.64 7.91
C ARG A 125 -6.23 -7.53 8.09
N ASN A 126 -7.31 -7.23 7.33
CA ASN A 126 -8.51 -8.08 7.22
C ASN A 126 -9.10 -8.49 8.58
N THR A 127 -9.33 -7.52 9.45
CA THR A 127 -9.95 -7.78 10.76
C THR A 127 -11.46 -7.72 10.71
N PHE A 128 -12.05 -7.22 9.61
CA PHE A 128 -13.48 -7.01 9.47
C PHE A 128 -14.30 -8.31 9.49
N ASP A 129 -13.80 -9.38 8.84
CA ASP A 129 -14.60 -10.60 8.66
C ASP A 129 -14.24 -11.75 9.62
N HIS A 130 -13.12 -11.68 10.35
CA HIS A 130 -12.60 -12.83 11.08
C HIS A 130 -11.85 -12.46 12.36
N VAL A 131 -12.54 -12.52 13.50
CA VAL A 131 -11.96 -12.31 14.84
C VAL A 131 -10.75 -13.24 15.10
N ASP A 132 -10.80 -14.48 14.61
CA ASP A 132 -9.68 -15.42 14.74
C ASP A 132 -8.45 -14.98 13.99
N ASN A 133 -8.61 -14.33 12.83
CA ASN A 133 -7.46 -13.79 12.08
C ASN A 133 -6.78 -12.64 12.83
N MET A 134 -7.52 -11.85 13.57
CA MET A 134 -6.97 -10.77 14.39
C MET A 134 -6.04 -11.35 15.47
N LYS A 135 -6.51 -12.30 16.26
CA LYS A 135 -5.72 -12.95 17.31
C LYS A 135 -4.45 -13.62 16.76
N HIS A 136 -4.53 -14.25 15.59
CA HIS A 136 -3.36 -14.85 14.94
C HIS A 136 -2.35 -13.80 14.47
N GLN A 137 -2.81 -12.65 13.98
CA GLN A 137 -1.92 -11.55 13.61
C GLN A 137 -1.25 -10.94 14.83
N GLU A 138 -2.01 -10.62 15.87
CA GLU A 138 -1.46 -10.10 17.13
C GLU A 138 -0.38 -11.03 17.68
N LYS A 139 -0.71 -12.33 17.79
CA LYS A 139 0.25 -13.34 18.22
C LYS A 139 1.49 -13.38 17.33
N TYR A 140 1.33 -13.33 16.00
CA TYR A 140 2.44 -13.34 15.04
C TYR A 140 3.42 -12.19 15.28
N PHE A 141 2.92 -10.99 15.53
CA PHE A 141 3.77 -9.84 15.81
C PHE A 141 4.36 -9.86 17.21
N MET A 142 3.60 -10.27 18.22
CA MET A 142 4.12 -10.45 19.58
C MET A 142 5.24 -11.49 19.63
N ASP A 143 5.07 -12.64 18.99
CA ASP A 143 6.09 -13.69 18.89
C ASP A 143 7.33 -13.23 18.08
N ALA A 144 7.17 -12.24 17.20
CA ALA A 144 8.30 -11.73 16.42
C ALA A 144 9.29 -10.94 17.26
N VAL A 145 8.83 -10.21 18.27
CA VAL A 145 9.63 -9.32 19.11
C VAL A 145 9.64 -9.72 20.60
N GLU A 146 9.06 -10.88 20.90
CA GLU A 146 8.95 -11.42 22.28
C GLU A 146 8.36 -10.40 23.29
N SER A 147 7.37 -9.62 22.84
CA SER A 147 6.74 -8.57 23.62
C SER A 147 5.22 -8.60 23.47
N SER A 148 4.53 -8.32 24.58
CA SER A 148 3.07 -8.11 24.59
C SER A 148 2.68 -6.64 24.48
N GLU A 149 3.65 -5.72 24.54
CA GLU A 149 3.41 -4.28 24.56
C GLU A 149 3.43 -3.68 23.15
N ILE A 150 2.48 -4.13 22.32
CA ILE A 150 2.31 -3.63 20.94
C ILE A 150 0.94 -3.02 20.81
N ASN A 151 0.85 -1.82 20.26
CA ASN A 151 -0.43 -1.16 20.02
C ASN A 151 -1.02 -1.59 18.67
N PHE A 152 -1.95 -2.52 18.70
CA PHE A 152 -2.66 -3.01 17.53
C PHE A 152 -3.90 -2.17 17.21
N LEU A 153 -4.07 -1.87 15.93
CA LEU A 153 -5.21 -1.15 15.38
C LEU A 153 -5.96 -2.05 14.41
N SER A 154 -7.23 -2.28 14.68
CA SER A 154 -8.07 -3.13 13.85
C SER A 154 -9.14 -2.33 13.12
N SER A 155 -9.58 -2.81 11.96
CA SER A 155 -10.70 -2.26 11.20
C SER A 155 -12.03 -2.96 11.50
N LYS A 156 -12.17 -3.55 12.69
CA LYS A 156 -13.31 -4.41 13.06
C LYS A 156 -14.67 -3.72 12.89
N ASP A 157 -14.76 -2.45 13.27
CA ASP A 157 -16.03 -1.72 13.32
C ASP A 157 -16.23 -0.76 12.14
N ASN A 158 -15.18 -0.52 11.35
CA ASN A 158 -15.23 0.39 10.21
C ASN A 158 -14.18 0.01 9.17
N GLU A 159 -14.61 -0.21 7.94
CA GLU A 159 -13.70 -0.53 6.83
C GLU A 159 -12.64 0.56 6.58
N LEU A 160 -12.91 1.80 6.94
CA LEU A 160 -12.01 2.94 6.78
C LEU A 160 -11.13 3.20 8.02
N ALA A 161 -11.28 2.43 9.10
CA ALA A 161 -10.56 2.65 10.36
C ALA A 161 -9.03 2.59 10.26
N SER A 162 -8.50 1.99 9.19
CA SER A 162 -7.05 1.94 8.93
C SER A 162 -6.47 3.26 8.43
N TYR A 163 -7.28 4.14 7.86
CA TYR A 163 -6.81 5.39 7.27
C TYR A 163 -6.38 6.44 8.31
N PRO A 164 -7.19 6.77 9.36
CA PRO A 164 -6.80 7.75 10.35
C PRO A 164 -5.38 7.53 10.92
N PRO A 165 -5.02 6.33 11.44
CA PRO A 165 -3.68 6.11 11.97
C PRO A 165 -2.60 6.14 10.88
N ALA A 166 -2.89 5.66 9.66
CA ALA A 166 -1.94 5.70 8.56
C ALA A 166 -1.63 7.14 8.09
N TYR A 167 -2.61 8.04 8.17
CA TYR A 167 -2.45 9.45 7.83
C TYR A 167 -1.83 10.29 8.94
N SER A 168 -2.10 9.95 10.22
CA SER A 168 -1.61 10.71 11.38
C SER A 168 -0.18 10.36 11.78
N ALA A 169 0.33 9.19 11.40
CA ALA A 169 1.69 8.79 11.70
C ALA A 169 2.71 9.73 11.03
N GLU A 170 3.86 9.90 11.69
CA GLU A 170 5.00 10.62 11.11
C GLU A 170 5.54 9.88 9.88
N ILE A 171 5.65 8.55 9.97
CA ILE A 171 6.05 7.66 8.86
C ILE A 171 5.21 6.38 8.91
N ALA A 172 4.71 5.98 7.74
CA ALA A 172 4.09 4.68 7.55
C ALA A 172 5.08 3.70 6.90
N VAL A 173 5.35 2.58 7.57
CA VAL A 173 6.22 1.52 7.04
C VAL A 173 5.36 0.38 6.53
N HIS A 174 5.66 -0.10 5.33
CA HIS A 174 4.87 -1.16 4.71
C HIS A 174 5.70 -2.10 3.82
N PHE A 175 5.15 -3.29 3.58
CA PHE A 175 5.69 -4.31 2.69
C PHE A 175 4.69 -4.51 1.53
N LEU A 176 4.76 -3.65 0.49
CA LEU A 176 3.83 -3.65 -0.67
C LEU A 176 2.33 -3.51 -0.31
N SER A 177 2.00 -2.69 0.68
CA SER A 177 0.60 -2.46 1.05
C SER A 177 -0.10 -1.48 0.11
N THR A 178 -1.33 -1.81 -0.32
CA THR A 178 -2.19 -0.86 -1.03
C THR A 178 -2.40 0.41 -0.21
N LEU A 179 -2.70 0.29 1.09
CA LEU A 179 -2.84 1.44 1.99
C LEU A 179 -1.56 2.27 2.07
N GLY A 180 -0.38 1.63 2.06
CA GLY A 180 0.90 2.34 2.01
C GLY A 180 1.03 3.22 0.76
N PHE A 181 0.67 2.69 -0.42
CA PHE A 181 0.66 3.48 -1.66
C PHE A 181 -0.43 4.55 -1.69
N GLU A 182 -1.59 4.32 -1.06
CA GLU A 182 -2.65 5.31 -0.94
C GLU A 182 -2.20 6.53 -0.12
N VAL A 183 -1.65 6.32 1.06
CA VAL A 183 -1.15 7.42 1.89
C VAL A 183 0.10 8.09 1.27
N PHE A 184 0.95 7.33 0.58
CA PHE A 184 2.05 7.86 -0.22
C PHE A 184 1.55 8.81 -1.31
N GLY A 185 0.55 8.41 -2.07
CA GLY A 185 -0.05 9.21 -3.15
C GLY A 185 -0.53 10.57 -2.67
N HIS A 186 -0.96 10.66 -1.42
CA HIS A 186 -1.38 11.92 -0.77
C HIS A 186 -0.24 12.63 -0.01
N GLY A 187 1.00 12.28 -0.30
CA GLY A 187 2.18 13.00 0.18
C GLY A 187 2.54 12.74 1.64
N ARG A 188 2.05 11.67 2.24
CA ARG A 188 2.49 11.24 3.56
C ARG A 188 3.83 10.50 3.45
N LYS A 189 4.69 10.64 4.45
CA LYS A 189 5.96 9.93 4.48
C LYS A 189 5.73 8.44 4.62
N VAL A 190 6.31 7.67 3.70
CA VAL A 190 6.27 6.20 3.72
C VAL A 190 7.67 5.63 3.56
N LEU A 191 7.85 4.41 4.08
CA LEU A 191 9.01 3.58 3.81
C LEU A 191 8.51 2.21 3.33
N CYS A 192 8.89 1.81 2.13
CA CYS A 192 8.59 0.51 1.56
C CYS A 192 9.78 -0.43 1.76
N CYS A 193 9.62 -1.47 2.58
CA CYS A 193 10.69 -2.41 2.91
C CYS A 193 10.37 -3.77 2.31
N ILE A 194 11.08 -4.18 1.26
CA ILE A 194 10.80 -5.43 0.53
C ILE A 194 12.01 -6.37 0.52
N GLY A 195 13.23 -5.85 0.73
CA GLY A 195 14.45 -6.61 0.52
C GLY A 195 14.76 -7.66 1.57
N LEU A 196 14.31 -7.48 2.81
CA LEU A 196 14.69 -8.36 3.91
C LEU A 196 14.18 -9.79 3.74
N GLY A 197 15.02 -10.76 4.13
CA GLY A 197 14.64 -12.18 4.24
C GLY A 197 14.21 -12.84 2.93
N GLY A 198 14.70 -12.38 1.78
CA GLY A 198 14.36 -12.95 0.47
C GLY A 198 13.14 -12.28 -0.19
N GLY A 199 12.79 -11.09 0.26
CA GLY A 199 11.72 -10.30 -0.36
C GLY A 199 12.03 -9.90 -1.80
N LYS A 200 13.32 -9.80 -2.17
CA LYS A 200 13.76 -9.54 -3.53
C LYS A 200 13.35 -10.66 -4.47
N GLU A 201 13.60 -11.91 -4.10
CA GLU A 201 13.19 -13.09 -4.85
C GLU A 201 11.66 -13.15 -5.00
N PHE A 202 10.94 -12.74 -3.97
CA PHE A 202 9.48 -12.61 -4.03
C PHE A 202 9.05 -11.60 -5.09
N VAL A 203 9.67 -10.42 -5.12
CA VAL A 203 9.37 -9.37 -6.10
C VAL A 203 9.66 -9.84 -7.53
N GLU A 204 10.81 -10.50 -7.74
CA GLU A 204 11.22 -11.01 -9.06
C GLU A 204 10.28 -12.13 -9.54
N GLU A 205 9.98 -13.13 -8.71
CA GLU A 205 9.16 -14.27 -9.08
C GLU A 205 7.68 -13.88 -9.28
N PHE A 206 7.12 -13.04 -8.42
CA PHE A 206 5.76 -12.52 -8.60
C PHE A 206 5.68 -11.41 -9.65
N GLY A 207 6.84 -10.92 -10.14
CA GLY A 207 6.92 -9.87 -11.15
C GLY A 207 6.15 -8.63 -10.74
N VAL A 208 6.36 -8.19 -9.52
CA VAL A 208 5.82 -6.95 -8.99
C VAL A 208 6.87 -5.83 -8.99
N GLN A 209 7.94 -6.01 -9.75
CA GLN A 209 9.02 -5.03 -9.94
C GLN A 209 8.46 -3.68 -10.37
N GLU A 210 7.47 -3.69 -11.25
CA GLU A 210 6.83 -2.48 -11.77
C GLU A 210 6.14 -1.65 -10.69
N LEU A 211 5.83 -2.26 -9.55
CA LEU A 211 5.23 -1.56 -8.41
C LEU A 211 6.24 -0.74 -7.60
N ILE A 212 7.54 -0.94 -7.80
CA ILE A 212 8.57 -0.32 -6.97
C ILE A 212 9.59 0.49 -7.78
N GLU A 213 9.68 0.28 -9.10
CA GLU A 213 10.74 0.84 -9.95
C GLU A 213 10.80 2.37 -9.99
N GLU A 214 9.66 3.05 -9.78
CA GLU A 214 9.58 4.51 -9.76
C GLU A 214 9.60 5.09 -8.33
N LEU A 215 9.72 4.24 -7.29
CA LEU A 215 9.90 4.73 -5.92
C LEU A 215 11.31 5.33 -5.78
N PRO A 216 11.44 6.51 -5.16
CA PRO A 216 12.75 7.03 -4.78
C PRO A 216 13.50 6.03 -3.89
N LYS A 217 14.80 5.89 -4.11
CA LYS A 217 15.66 4.98 -3.33
C LYS A 217 15.68 5.29 -1.83
N GLU A 218 15.41 6.52 -1.48
CA GLU A 218 15.27 7.00 -0.09
C GLU A 218 14.03 6.41 0.61
N LEU A 219 13.08 5.88 -0.14
CA LEU A 219 11.80 5.34 0.34
C LEU A 219 11.68 3.83 0.13
N LEU A 220 12.69 3.19 -0.44
CA LEU A 220 12.66 1.78 -0.81
C LEU A 220 13.86 1.03 -0.24
N LEU A 221 13.61 0.16 0.73
CA LEU A 221 14.60 -0.84 1.13
C LEU A 221 14.42 -2.09 0.26
N PHE A 222 15.38 -2.32 -0.64
CA PHE A 222 15.37 -3.43 -1.59
C PHE A 222 16.53 -4.42 -1.42
N ASP A 223 17.44 -4.14 -0.51
CA ASP A 223 18.53 -5.02 -0.11
C ASP A 223 18.22 -5.74 1.22
N ASP A 224 18.95 -6.82 1.51
CA ASP A 224 18.81 -7.59 2.76
C ASP A 224 19.68 -7.00 3.87
N ASP A 225 19.59 -5.71 4.08
CA ASP A 225 20.30 -4.97 5.13
C ASP A 225 19.33 -4.34 6.12
N GLU A 226 19.15 -5.00 7.26
CA GLU A 226 18.24 -4.56 8.33
C GLU A 226 18.69 -3.26 8.98
N GLY A 227 20.01 -3.02 9.07
CA GLY A 227 20.57 -1.79 9.67
C GLY A 227 20.17 -0.53 8.92
N ARG A 228 19.92 -0.63 7.62
CA ARG A 228 19.48 0.51 6.81
C ARG A 228 18.08 1.01 7.14
N ILE A 229 17.23 0.21 7.79
CA ILE A 229 15.90 0.70 8.22
C ILE A 229 16.05 1.85 9.21
N ASP A 230 16.96 1.75 10.15
CA ASP A 230 17.23 2.78 11.15
C ASP A 230 17.69 4.09 10.49
N GLU A 231 18.62 3.99 9.56
CA GLU A 231 19.12 5.14 8.79
C GLU A 231 17.99 5.78 7.98
N MET A 232 17.24 4.98 7.23
CA MET A 232 16.16 5.48 6.36
C MET A 232 15.02 6.13 7.15
N ILE A 233 14.60 5.55 8.28
CA ILE A 233 13.58 6.17 9.12
C ILE A 233 14.12 7.48 9.70
N THR A 234 15.36 7.50 10.18
CA THR A 234 16.00 8.70 10.72
C THR A 234 16.10 9.81 9.68
N ASP A 235 16.50 9.51 8.46
CA ASP A 235 16.60 10.48 7.36
C ASP A 235 15.23 11.00 6.94
N LEU A 236 14.23 10.13 6.85
CA LEU A 236 12.86 10.53 6.57
C LEU A 236 12.30 11.45 7.66
N ARG A 237 12.61 11.21 8.93
CA ARG A 237 12.19 12.08 10.03
C ARG A 237 12.81 13.47 9.93
N LYS A 238 14.10 13.55 9.59
CA LYS A 238 14.83 14.82 9.41
C LYS A 238 14.41 15.57 8.16
N MET A 239 13.98 14.86 7.11
CA MET A 239 13.59 15.46 5.84
C MET A 239 12.40 16.42 6.03
N SER A 240 12.52 17.63 5.51
CA SER A 240 11.40 18.59 5.54
C SER A 240 10.23 18.10 4.68
N ASN A 241 9.02 18.59 4.96
CA ASN A 241 7.86 18.27 4.12
C ASN A 241 8.04 18.76 2.69
N HIS A 242 8.64 19.93 2.52
CA HIS A 242 8.91 20.49 1.20
C HIS A 242 9.84 19.58 0.38
N ASP A 243 10.96 19.14 0.98
CA ASP A 243 11.92 18.27 0.31
C ASP A 243 11.30 16.91 -0.02
N TYR A 244 10.53 16.34 0.92
CA TYR A 244 9.79 15.10 0.69
C TYR A 244 8.79 15.23 -0.46
N GLN A 245 8.00 16.32 -0.50
CA GLN A 245 7.04 16.57 -1.58
C GLN A 245 7.74 16.72 -2.93
N SER A 246 8.87 17.41 -2.98
CA SER A 246 9.68 17.59 -4.19
C SER A 246 10.25 16.28 -4.68
N LEU A 247 10.88 15.50 -3.79
CA LEU A 247 11.44 14.18 -4.08
C LEU A 247 10.39 13.22 -4.65
N THR A 248 9.19 13.22 -4.08
CA THR A 248 8.18 12.19 -4.35
C THR A 248 7.17 12.56 -5.43
N LYS A 249 7.13 13.81 -5.90
CA LYS A 249 6.09 14.33 -6.80
C LYS A 249 5.84 13.43 -8.04
N LYS A 250 6.91 13.03 -8.72
CA LYS A 250 6.81 12.19 -9.93
C LYS A 250 6.24 10.80 -9.57
N ALA A 251 6.82 10.16 -8.56
CA ALA A 251 6.42 8.82 -8.13
C ALA A 251 4.97 8.79 -7.62
N ARG A 252 4.56 9.78 -6.82
CA ARG A 252 3.17 9.88 -6.35
C ARG A 252 2.18 9.90 -7.50
N ASN A 253 2.41 10.75 -8.50
CA ASN A 253 1.54 10.84 -9.68
C ASN A 253 1.54 9.57 -10.53
N TYR A 254 2.63 8.79 -10.48
CA TYR A 254 2.74 7.52 -11.19
C TYR A 254 1.94 6.41 -10.50
N TYR A 255 2.02 6.30 -9.16
CA TYR A 255 1.31 5.27 -8.40
C TYR A 255 -0.14 5.63 -8.08
N MET A 256 -0.40 6.89 -7.81
CA MET A 256 -1.70 7.36 -7.36
C MET A 256 -2.08 8.64 -8.11
N SER A 257 -2.91 8.51 -9.11
CA SER A 257 -3.39 9.66 -9.87
C SER A 257 -4.31 10.51 -9.00
N ALA A 258 -3.94 11.77 -8.80
CA ALA A 258 -4.77 12.77 -8.13
C ALA A 258 -5.01 13.93 -9.10
N GLU A 259 -6.19 14.51 -9.03
CA GLU A 259 -6.56 15.75 -9.72
C GLU A 259 -7.03 16.74 -8.66
N GLU A 260 -6.47 17.94 -8.69
CA GLU A 260 -6.81 18.97 -7.72
C GLU A 260 -8.29 19.35 -7.84
N GLY A 261 -8.98 19.38 -6.71
CA GLY A 261 -10.40 19.74 -6.64
C GLY A 261 -11.37 18.67 -7.12
N LYS A 262 -10.92 17.43 -7.43
CA LYS A 262 -11.80 16.33 -7.81
C LYS A 262 -11.50 15.03 -7.08
N ASN A 263 -12.55 14.45 -6.53
CA ASN A 263 -12.50 13.13 -5.92
C ASN A 263 -12.48 12.00 -6.97
N THR A 264 -11.95 10.84 -6.62
CA THR A 264 -11.86 9.67 -7.52
C THR A 264 -13.25 9.24 -8.02
N HIS A 265 -14.26 9.24 -7.16
CA HIS A 265 -15.62 8.84 -7.56
C HIS A 265 -16.25 9.82 -8.57
N GLU A 266 -16.00 11.13 -8.45
CA GLU A 266 -16.46 12.14 -9.39
C GLU A 266 -15.81 11.94 -10.76
N ARG A 267 -14.50 11.71 -10.80
CA ARG A 267 -13.76 11.40 -12.02
C ARG A 267 -14.30 10.15 -12.73
N ILE A 268 -14.57 9.09 -11.97
CA ILE A 268 -15.18 7.85 -12.50
C ILE A 268 -16.57 8.14 -13.05
N GLN A 269 -17.39 8.91 -12.36
CA GLN A 269 -18.74 9.27 -12.78
C GLN A 269 -18.74 10.10 -14.06
N GLU A 270 -17.87 11.09 -14.17
CA GLU A 270 -17.69 11.89 -15.38
C GLU A 270 -17.27 11.04 -16.56
N ASP A 271 -16.32 10.13 -16.38
CA ASP A 271 -15.82 9.28 -17.44
C ASP A 271 -16.85 8.24 -17.90
N ILE A 272 -17.59 7.65 -16.97
CA ILE A 272 -18.72 6.77 -17.32
C ILE A 272 -19.77 7.55 -18.11
N SER A 273 -20.10 8.76 -17.70
CA SER A 273 -21.05 9.63 -18.41
C SER A 273 -20.57 9.91 -19.84
N LYS A 274 -19.31 10.29 -20.04
CA LYS A 274 -18.73 10.50 -21.38
C LYS A 274 -18.83 9.24 -22.26
N ILE A 275 -18.54 8.05 -21.72
CA ILE A 275 -18.65 6.78 -22.43
C ILE A 275 -20.10 6.49 -22.84
N LEU A 276 -21.05 6.79 -21.98
CA LEU A 276 -22.48 6.57 -22.24
C LEU A 276 -23.02 7.52 -23.33
N TYR A 277 -22.65 8.80 -23.21
CA TYR A 277 -23.15 9.82 -24.18
C TYR A 277 -22.47 9.71 -25.53
N SER A 278 -21.17 9.39 -25.61
CA SER A 278 -20.49 9.18 -26.90
C SER A 278 -21.10 8.04 -27.74
N LYS A 279 -21.71 7.04 -27.08
CA LYS A 279 -22.40 5.93 -27.75
C LYS A 279 -23.82 6.24 -28.16
N LYS A 280 -24.40 7.37 -27.80
CA LYS A 280 -25.74 7.78 -28.19
C LYS A 280 -25.79 8.44 -29.59
N TYR A 281 -24.62 8.91 -30.05
CA TYR A 281 -24.49 9.66 -31.32
C TYR A 281 -23.59 8.96 -32.36
N ALA A 282 -23.14 7.74 -32.07
CA ALA A 282 -22.47 6.85 -33.00
C ALA A 282 -23.36 5.63 -33.36
#